data_5c7af818cfacad130b3b1c63d8e81b08
#
_entry.id   5c7af818cfacad130b3b1c63d8e81b08
#
_cell.length_a   1.000
_cell.length_b   1.000
_cell.length_c   1.000
_cell.angle_alpha   90.00
_cell.angle_beta   90.00
_cell.angle_gamma   90.00
#
_symmetry.space_group_name_H-M   'P 1'
#
loop_
_entity.id
_entity.type
_entity.pdbx_description
1 polymer ?
#
loop_
_entity_poly.entity_id
_entity_poly.type
_entity_poly.pdbx_seq_one_letter_code
_entity_poly.pdbx_strand_id
1 'polypeptide(L)'
;MSSTLGSLYKVSTFGESHCKGVGAIVDGCPPGMELTEEDIQPQLSRRRPGQSNLSTPRQEADQVTIYSGTEFGRTLGTPIMLLVHNKDQRPQDYGEMSKIPRPSHADFTYQLKYGTRASSGGGRSSARETIGRVAAGAIAEKWLRESYGTEIVAWVSSVGDIEAPEIDHARISRSDVDATIIRCPHAETAAKMEQRVAEVLEAKDSTGGILTCVCRNVPIGLGEPIFDKLEARLAQAMLSLPATKGFDIGSGFAGTKMRGSQHNDPFVQKGQRLGTVTNHSGGVQGGISNGEPVLFRVAFKPVATIGMMQDTVDFEGNKVVLEAKGRHDPCVVPRAVPIVESMAALVLMDLALQQRSRGHV
;
A
#
# COMPACT_ATOMS: atom_id res chain seq x y z
N MET A 1 14.71 -11.33 7.97
CA MET A 1 13.56 -12.18 7.57
C MET A 1 12.52 -11.29 6.94
N SER A 2 11.94 -11.71 5.82
CA SER A 2 11.23 -10.84 4.89
C SER A 2 9.71 -10.71 5.13
N SER A 3 9.14 -11.35 6.15
CA SER A 3 7.71 -11.31 6.45
C SER A 3 7.35 -10.45 7.67
N THR A 4 8.34 -9.71 8.21
CA THR A 4 8.17 -8.83 9.36
C THR A 4 8.67 -7.43 9.02
N LEU A 5 7.87 -6.42 9.37
CA LEU A 5 8.18 -4.98 9.26
C LEU A 5 8.08 -4.35 10.64
N GLY A 6 8.90 -3.31 10.89
CA GLY A 6 8.90 -2.54 12.11
C GLY A 6 9.91 -3.00 13.15
N SER A 7 10.21 -2.13 14.10
CA SER A 7 11.17 -2.32 15.19
C SER A 7 10.48 -2.43 16.55
N LEU A 8 9.61 -1.49 16.88
CA LEU A 8 8.78 -1.49 18.08
C LEU A 8 7.33 -1.88 17.76
N TYR A 9 6.75 -1.32 16.70
CA TYR A 9 5.48 -1.79 16.16
C TYR A 9 5.75 -2.81 15.06
N LYS A 10 5.82 -4.07 15.43
CA LYS A 10 6.19 -5.17 14.53
C LYS A 10 4.97 -5.83 13.94
N VAL A 11 4.99 -6.01 12.64
CA VAL A 11 3.92 -6.69 11.90
C VAL A 11 4.51 -7.84 11.12
N SER A 12 4.11 -9.06 11.45
CA SER A 12 4.46 -10.28 10.72
C SER A 12 3.24 -10.78 9.96
N THR A 13 3.29 -10.73 8.61
CA THR A 13 2.20 -11.23 7.77
C THR A 13 2.36 -12.70 7.42
N PHE A 14 1.25 -13.44 7.31
CA PHE A 14 1.21 -14.85 6.98
C PHE A 14 0.05 -15.19 6.04
N GLY A 15 0.10 -16.41 5.49
CA GLY A 15 -0.92 -16.94 4.60
C GLY A 15 -0.68 -16.63 3.13
N GLU A 16 -1.26 -17.43 2.25
CA GLU A 16 -1.18 -17.39 0.79
C GLU A 16 -2.55 -17.15 0.17
N SER A 17 -2.58 -16.79 -1.12
CA SER A 17 -3.81 -16.42 -1.82
C SER A 17 -4.88 -17.52 -1.87
N HIS A 18 -4.47 -18.80 -1.80
CA HIS A 18 -5.36 -19.96 -1.91
C HIS A 18 -5.20 -20.95 -0.74
N CYS A 19 -4.68 -20.51 0.40
CA CYS A 19 -4.71 -21.25 1.66
C CYS A 19 -5.99 -20.93 2.47
N LYS A 20 -6.12 -21.48 3.68
CA LYS A 20 -7.31 -21.30 4.55
C LYS A 20 -7.59 -19.85 4.93
N GLY A 21 -6.54 -19.03 5.06
CA GLY A 21 -6.66 -17.63 5.46
C GLY A 21 -5.36 -16.87 5.33
N VAL A 22 -5.47 -15.55 5.43
CA VAL A 22 -4.34 -14.62 5.45
C VAL A 22 -4.50 -13.68 6.63
N GLY A 23 -3.40 -13.19 7.17
CA GLY A 23 -3.49 -12.31 8.33
C GLY A 23 -2.16 -11.70 8.74
N ALA A 24 -2.14 -11.17 9.95
CA ALA A 24 -0.96 -10.61 10.57
C ALA A 24 -0.92 -10.90 12.08
N ILE A 25 0.28 -10.96 12.61
CA ILE A 25 0.54 -10.82 14.04
C ILE A 25 1.18 -9.45 14.24
N VAL A 26 0.55 -8.65 15.09
CA VAL A 26 1.02 -7.31 15.50
C VAL A 26 1.58 -7.42 16.90
N ASP A 27 2.82 -7.02 17.08
CA ASP A 27 3.49 -6.94 18.38
C ASP A 27 3.93 -5.49 18.66
N GLY A 28 3.88 -5.06 19.92
CA GLY A 28 4.24 -3.71 20.33
C GLY A 28 3.13 -2.67 20.18
N CYS A 29 1.87 -3.08 20.01
CA CYS A 29 0.75 -2.17 20.13
C CYS A 29 0.61 -1.70 21.59
N PRO A 30 0.56 -0.36 21.88
CA PRO A 30 0.37 0.12 23.23
C PRO A 30 -0.90 -0.42 23.90
N PRO A 31 -0.88 -0.73 25.20
CA PRO A 31 -2.05 -1.21 25.93
C PRO A 31 -3.09 -0.11 26.15
N GLY A 32 -4.34 -0.51 26.38
CA GLY A 32 -5.43 0.37 26.81
C GLY A 32 -6.14 1.13 25.69
N MET A 33 -5.71 1.04 24.44
CA MET A 33 -6.41 1.61 23.29
C MET A 33 -7.72 0.83 23.03
N GLU A 34 -8.82 1.51 22.79
CA GLU A 34 -10.05 0.89 22.31
C GLU A 34 -9.81 0.29 20.92
N LEU A 35 -10.13 -1.00 20.76
CA LEU A 35 -9.92 -1.71 19.49
C LEU A 35 -10.91 -2.86 19.34
N THR A 36 -11.66 -2.79 18.25
CA THR A 36 -12.57 -3.85 17.78
C THR A 36 -12.36 -4.10 16.30
N GLU A 37 -12.99 -5.14 15.77
CA GLU A 37 -13.00 -5.41 14.32
C GLU A 37 -13.59 -4.24 13.51
N GLU A 38 -14.51 -3.47 14.09
CA GLU A 38 -15.14 -2.31 13.46
C GLU A 38 -14.15 -1.17 13.17
N ASP A 39 -13.07 -1.07 13.94
CA ASP A 39 -11.99 -0.11 13.70
C ASP A 39 -11.12 -0.49 12.49
N ILE A 40 -11.05 -1.79 12.18
CA ILE A 40 -10.17 -2.34 11.15
C ILE A 40 -10.93 -2.55 9.82
N GLN A 41 -12.17 -3.01 9.91
CA GLN A 41 -12.98 -3.44 8.77
C GLN A 41 -13.16 -2.39 7.68
N PRO A 42 -13.33 -1.08 7.96
CA PRO A 42 -13.48 -0.06 6.92
C PRO A 42 -12.32 -0.05 5.93
N GLN A 43 -11.06 -0.12 6.38
CA GLN A 43 -9.90 -0.16 5.49
C GLN A 43 -9.83 -1.46 4.68
N LEU A 44 -10.15 -2.59 5.28
CA LEU A 44 -10.25 -3.86 4.56
C LEU A 44 -11.38 -3.84 3.52
N SER A 45 -12.51 -3.22 3.83
CA SER A 45 -13.62 -3.06 2.89
C SER A 45 -13.23 -2.19 1.69
N ARG A 46 -12.44 -1.14 1.88
CA ARG A 46 -11.87 -0.32 0.80
C ARG A 46 -10.85 -1.10 -0.04
N ARG A 47 -10.13 -2.07 0.54
CA ARG A 47 -9.11 -2.89 -0.13
C ARG A 47 -9.71 -4.08 -0.88
N ARG A 48 -10.83 -4.66 -0.45
CA ARG A 48 -11.37 -5.93 -0.94
C ARG A 48 -11.51 -5.98 -2.48
N PRO A 49 -11.49 -7.17 -3.10
CA PRO A 49 -11.81 -7.34 -4.52
C PRO A 49 -13.31 -7.18 -4.78
N GLY A 50 -13.69 -7.07 -6.07
CA GLY A 50 -15.11 -7.08 -6.46
C GLY A 50 -15.89 -5.81 -6.07
N GLN A 51 -15.24 -4.65 -5.99
CA GLN A 51 -15.89 -3.39 -5.61
C GLN A 51 -16.55 -2.66 -6.79
N SER A 52 -16.16 -2.99 -8.01
CA SER A 52 -16.69 -2.39 -9.23
C SER A 52 -16.55 -3.34 -10.41
N ASN A 53 -17.21 -3.01 -11.53
CA ASN A 53 -17.06 -3.70 -12.80
C ASN A 53 -15.65 -3.53 -13.44
N LEU A 54 -14.85 -2.59 -12.95
CA LEU A 54 -13.47 -2.33 -13.36
C LEU A 54 -12.43 -3.07 -12.50
N SER A 55 -12.88 -3.95 -11.60
CA SER A 55 -12.00 -4.75 -10.74
C SER A 55 -12.17 -6.25 -11.00
N THR A 56 -11.30 -7.05 -10.40
CA THR A 56 -11.41 -8.51 -10.47
C THR A 56 -12.81 -8.99 -10.05
N PRO A 57 -13.40 -9.97 -10.75
CA PRO A 57 -14.71 -10.54 -10.39
C PRO A 57 -14.67 -11.45 -9.14
N ARG A 58 -13.50 -11.63 -8.51
CA ARG A 58 -13.39 -12.35 -7.24
C ARG A 58 -14.18 -11.61 -6.16
N GLN A 59 -14.98 -12.33 -5.39
CA GLN A 59 -15.80 -11.76 -4.32
C GLN A 59 -15.34 -12.29 -2.97
N GLU A 60 -14.90 -11.39 -2.11
CA GLU A 60 -14.50 -11.68 -0.73
C GLU A 60 -14.99 -10.55 0.17
N ALA A 61 -15.56 -10.88 1.29
CA ALA A 61 -15.98 -9.89 2.28
C ALA A 61 -14.80 -9.34 3.07
N ASP A 62 -13.66 -10.05 3.07
CA ASP A 62 -12.44 -9.74 3.82
C ASP A 62 -12.71 -9.40 5.29
N GLN A 63 -13.64 -10.14 5.92
CA GLN A 63 -13.98 -9.94 7.32
C GLN A 63 -12.82 -10.37 8.21
N VAL A 64 -12.34 -9.44 9.02
CA VAL A 64 -11.29 -9.69 9.99
C VAL A 64 -11.87 -10.22 11.30
N THR A 65 -11.09 -11.07 11.97
CA THR A 65 -11.35 -11.51 13.35
C THR A 65 -10.08 -11.25 14.16
N ILE A 66 -10.24 -10.65 15.34
CA ILE A 66 -9.18 -10.48 16.34
C ILE A 66 -9.19 -11.73 17.23
N TYR A 67 -8.12 -12.51 17.21
CA TYR A 67 -8.01 -13.77 17.98
C TYR A 67 -7.28 -13.60 19.31
N SER A 68 -6.51 -12.54 19.49
CA SER A 68 -5.73 -12.29 20.72
C SER A 68 -5.34 -10.83 20.84
N GLY A 69 -4.83 -10.45 21.99
CA GLY A 69 -4.24 -9.14 22.26
C GLY A 69 -5.24 -8.06 22.62
N THR A 70 -6.54 -8.40 22.75
CA THR A 70 -7.59 -7.51 23.24
C THR A 70 -8.44 -8.20 24.28
N GLU A 71 -8.95 -7.42 25.24
CA GLU A 71 -9.93 -7.86 26.25
C GLU A 71 -10.89 -6.70 26.53
N PHE A 72 -12.20 -6.97 26.62
CA PHE A 72 -13.23 -5.94 26.81
C PHE A 72 -13.13 -4.75 25.81
N GLY A 73 -12.74 -5.04 24.57
CA GLY A 73 -12.61 -4.03 23.53
C GLY A 73 -11.38 -3.11 23.69
N ARG A 74 -10.36 -3.53 24.46
CA ARG A 74 -9.12 -2.77 24.66
C ARG A 74 -7.89 -3.63 24.41
N THR A 75 -6.84 -3.01 23.89
CA THR A 75 -5.53 -3.65 23.69
C THR A 75 -4.86 -3.97 25.02
N LEU A 76 -4.18 -5.12 25.09
CA LEU A 76 -3.48 -5.59 26.28
C LEU A 76 -1.97 -5.30 26.29
N GLY A 77 -1.40 -4.80 25.17
CA GLY A 77 0.05 -4.72 25.00
C GLY A 77 0.71 -6.06 24.66
N THR A 78 -0.08 -7.11 24.46
CA THR A 78 0.36 -8.44 24.03
C THR A 78 0.12 -8.61 22.53
N PRO A 79 0.71 -9.64 21.87
CA PRO A 79 0.54 -9.80 20.43
C PRO A 79 -0.93 -9.92 19.99
N ILE A 80 -1.31 -9.12 19.00
CA ILE A 80 -2.64 -9.12 18.38
C ILE A 80 -2.59 -9.99 17.14
N MET A 81 -3.37 -11.09 17.12
CA MET A 81 -3.52 -11.92 15.93
C MET A 81 -4.77 -11.51 15.17
N LEU A 82 -4.56 -11.17 13.89
CA LEU A 82 -5.60 -10.77 12.94
C LEU A 82 -5.70 -11.83 11.84
N LEU A 83 -6.89 -12.36 11.59
CA LEU A 83 -7.12 -13.38 10.56
C LEU A 83 -8.32 -13.04 9.68
N VAL A 84 -8.16 -13.22 8.38
CA VAL A 84 -9.23 -13.22 7.37
C VAL A 84 -9.25 -14.55 6.65
N HIS A 85 -10.39 -15.24 6.70
CA HIS A 85 -10.58 -16.51 5.99
C HIS A 85 -10.75 -16.32 4.48
N ASN A 86 -10.13 -17.20 3.68
CA ASN A 86 -10.34 -17.27 2.25
C ASN A 86 -11.62 -18.06 1.96
N LYS A 87 -12.60 -17.45 1.27
CA LYS A 87 -13.89 -18.08 0.94
C LYS A 87 -14.04 -18.42 -0.54
N ASP A 88 -13.55 -17.57 -1.46
CA ASP A 88 -13.67 -17.74 -2.92
C ASP A 88 -12.30 -18.12 -3.54
N GLN A 89 -11.74 -19.23 -3.10
CA GLN A 89 -10.51 -19.80 -3.67
C GLN A 89 -10.85 -20.86 -4.73
N ARG A 90 -10.13 -20.83 -5.88
CA ARG A 90 -10.29 -21.78 -6.98
C ARG A 90 -8.95 -22.33 -7.44
N PRO A 91 -8.37 -23.31 -6.73
CA PRO A 91 -7.06 -23.89 -7.08
C PRO A 91 -7.04 -24.53 -8.47
N GLN A 92 -8.20 -25.02 -8.95
CA GLN A 92 -8.35 -25.71 -10.24
C GLN A 92 -8.06 -24.82 -11.46
N ASP A 93 -8.21 -23.49 -11.33
CA ASP A 93 -7.98 -22.55 -12.44
C ASP A 93 -6.50 -22.44 -12.86
N TYR A 94 -5.57 -23.06 -12.11
CA TYR A 94 -4.12 -22.89 -12.28
C TYR A 94 -3.35 -24.14 -12.75
N GLY A 95 -4.04 -25.24 -13.09
CA GLY A 95 -3.41 -26.55 -13.37
C GLY A 95 -2.36 -26.51 -14.50
N GLU A 96 -2.70 -26.02 -15.69
CA GLU A 96 -1.78 -25.91 -16.82
C GLU A 96 -0.76 -24.75 -16.68
N MET A 97 -1.19 -23.64 -16.09
CA MET A 97 -0.30 -22.48 -15.80
C MET A 97 0.79 -22.81 -14.80
N SER A 98 0.70 -23.95 -14.09
CA SER A 98 1.75 -24.36 -13.16
C SER A 98 3.07 -24.74 -13.85
N LYS A 99 3.08 -25.02 -15.14
CA LYS A 99 4.27 -25.41 -15.91
C LYS A 99 4.95 -24.27 -16.64
N ILE A 100 4.28 -23.11 -16.75
CA ILE A 100 4.75 -21.96 -17.51
C ILE A 100 4.93 -20.76 -16.56
N PRO A 101 6.13 -20.19 -16.46
CA PRO A 101 6.31 -18.98 -15.67
C PRO A 101 5.61 -17.81 -16.38
N ARG A 102 4.70 -17.13 -15.68
CA ARG A 102 4.03 -15.95 -16.25
C ARG A 102 5.04 -14.83 -16.47
N PRO A 103 5.06 -14.19 -17.65
CA PRO A 103 5.96 -13.06 -17.92
C PRO A 103 5.83 -11.97 -16.85
N SER A 104 6.96 -11.46 -16.34
CA SER A 104 7.03 -10.42 -15.30
C SER A 104 6.35 -10.75 -13.95
N HIS A 105 5.90 -12.00 -13.74
CA HIS A 105 5.38 -12.47 -12.46
C HIS A 105 6.49 -13.13 -11.61
N ALA A 106 6.23 -13.30 -10.32
CA ALA A 106 7.19 -13.90 -9.38
C ALA A 106 7.36 -15.43 -9.52
N ASP A 107 6.64 -16.09 -10.40
CA ASP A 107 6.65 -17.56 -10.55
C ASP A 107 8.06 -18.11 -10.74
N PHE A 108 8.82 -17.53 -11.66
CA PHE A 108 10.18 -17.93 -11.98
C PHE A 108 11.12 -17.72 -10.79
N THR A 109 11.12 -16.56 -10.21
CA THR A 109 12.03 -16.21 -9.11
C THR A 109 11.77 -16.98 -7.83
N TYR A 110 10.48 -17.27 -7.52
CA TYR A 110 10.11 -18.11 -6.39
C TYR A 110 10.55 -19.55 -6.60
N GLN A 111 10.34 -20.11 -7.81
CA GLN A 111 10.77 -21.46 -8.15
C GLN A 111 12.29 -21.62 -8.01
N LEU A 112 13.05 -20.65 -8.52
CA LEU A 112 14.52 -20.70 -8.41
C LEU A 112 15.03 -20.54 -6.98
N LYS A 113 14.38 -19.63 -6.22
CA LYS A 113 14.85 -19.32 -4.87
C LYS A 113 14.56 -20.44 -3.86
N TYR A 114 13.38 -21.03 -3.94
CA TYR A 114 12.89 -21.98 -2.93
C TYR A 114 12.86 -23.43 -3.40
N GLY A 115 13.11 -23.69 -4.69
CA GLY A 115 12.94 -25.00 -5.30
C GLY A 115 11.47 -25.46 -5.42
N THR A 116 10.55 -24.63 -4.90
CA THR A 116 9.11 -24.87 -4.92
C THR A 116 8.34 -23.56 -4.93
N ARG A 117 7.08 -23.59 -5.31
CA ARG A 117 6.17 -22.46 -5.29
C ARG A 117 4.74 -22.90 -5.00
N ALA A 118 3.87 -21.95 -4.64
CA ALA A 118 2.45 -22.23 -4.54
C ALA A 118 1.92 -22.72 -5.90
N SER A 119 1.26 -23.88 -5.90
CA SER A 119 0.72 -24.48 -7.13
C SER A 119 -0.49 -23.71 -7.68
N SER A 120 -1.14 -22.90 -6.86
CA SER A 120 -2.32 -22.12 -7.22
C SER A 120 -2.11 -20.64 -6.94
N GLY A 121 -2.36 -19.79 -7.93
CA GLY A 121 -2.24 -18.35 -7.84
C GLY A 121 -0.81 -17.85 -7.61
N GLY A 122 -0.69 -16.70 -6.98
CA GLY A 122 0.60 -16.05 -6.71
C GLY A 122 1.20 -16.37 -5.33
N GLY A 123 0.58 -17.22 -4.52
CA GLY A 123 1.04 -17.49 -3.15
C GLY A 123 1.22 -16.20 -2.34
N ARG A 124 2.41 -16.00 -1.76
CA ARG A 124 2.81 -14.79 -1.03
C ARG A 124 3.04 -13.57 -1.93
N SER A 125 3.26 -13.75 -3.24
CA SER A 125 3.40 -12.63 -4.19
C SER A 125 2.05 -12.04 -4.63
N SER A 126 0.94 -12.63 -4.22
CA SER A 126 -0.40 -12.15 -4.52
C SER A 126 -0.75 -10.89 -3.74
N ALA A 127 -1.53 -9.99 -4.36
CA ALA A 127 -2.10 -8.83 -3.68
C ALA A 127 -2.97 -9.20 -2.45
N ARG A 128 -3.38 -10.46 -2.29
CA ARG A 128 -4.15 -10.91 -1.13
C ARG A 128 -3.34 -10.84 0.17
N GLU A 129 -2.03 -10.99 0.11
CA GLU A 129 -1.13 -10.84 1.26
C GLU A 129 -1.29 -9.46 1.94
N THR A 130 -1.63 -8.43 1.18
CA THR A 130 -1.81 -7.08 1.71
C THR A 130 -2.95 -6.93 2.71
N ILE A 131 -3.84 -7.91 2.86
CA ILE A 131 -4.86 -7.95 3.92
C ILE A 131 -4.22 -7.80 5.30
N GLY A 132 -3.17 -8.57 5.59
CA GLY A 132 -2.46 -8.48 6.86
C GLY A 132 -1.86 -7.09 7.11
N ARG A 133 -1.32 -6.47 6.05
CA ARG A 133 -0.76 -5.11 6.13
C ARG A 133 -1.83 -4.07 6.40
N VAL A 134 -2.99 -4.16 5.70
CA VAL A 134 -4.11 -3.22 5.87
C VAL A 134 -4.75 -3.38 7.25
N ALA A 135 -4.94 -4.60 7.71
CA ALA A 135 -5.49 -4.85 9.04
C ALA A 135 -4.60 -4.28 10.16
N ALA A 136 -3.29 -4.53 10.09
CA ALA A 136 -2.33 -3.98 11.04
C ALA A 136 -2.18 -2.45 10.89
N GLY A 137 -2.24 -1.95 9.66
CA GLY A 137 -2.17 -0.51 9.34
C GLY A 137 -3.36 0.27 9.87
N ALA A 138 -4.57 -0.31 9.89
CA ALA A 138 -5.75 0.32 10.46
C ALA A 138 -5.60 0.56 11.98
N ILE A 139 -4.97 -0.38 12.70
CA ILE A 139 -4.63 -0.20 14.13
C ILE A 139 -3.64 0.96 14.30
N ALA A 140 -2.59 0.99 13.47
CA ALA A 140 -1.59 2.05 13.50
C ALA A 140 -2.19 3.42 13.16
N GLU A 141 -3.05 3.49 12.16
CA GLU A 141 -3.76 4.71 11.77
C GLU A 141 -4.64 5.25 12.90
N LYS A 142 -5.41 4.37 13.56
CA LYS A 142 -6.22 4.75 14.72
C LYS A 142 -5.35 5.34 15.83
N TRP A 143 -4.28 4.67 16.20
CA TRP A 143 -3.38 5.14 17.23
C TRP A 143 -2.73 6.50 16.89
N LEU A 144 -2.27 6.70 15.66
CA LEU A 144 -1.69 7.95 15.20
C LEU A 144 -2.70 9.10 15.23
N ARG A 145 -3.94 8.82 14.80
CA ARG A 145 -5.03 9.80 14.83
C ARG A 145 -5.38 10.21 16.26
N GLU A 146 -5.50 9.26 17.18
CA GLU A 146 -5.85 9.52 18.58
C GLU A 146 -4.70 10.20 19.35
N SER A 147 -3.44 9.86 19.02
CA SER A 147 -2.27 10.41 19.71
C SER A 147 -1.85 11.79 19.20
N TYR A 148 -1.97 12.06 17.89
CA TYR A 148 -1.38 13.24 17.24
C TYR A 148 -2.35 13.96 16.28
N GLY A 149 -3.53 13.44 16.07
CA GLY A 149 -4.43 13.94 15.02
C GLY A 149 -3.91 13.69 13.59
N THR A 150 -3.01 12.71 13.44
CA THR A 150 -2.44 12.40 12.12
C THR A 150 -3.52 11.88 11.17
N GLU A 151 -3.54 12.44 9.98
CA GLU A 151 -4.42 12.06 8.89
C GLU A 151 -3.59 11.55 7.71
N ILE A 152 -3.97 10.41 7.15
CA ILE A 152 -3.30 9.78 6.01
C ILE A 152 -4.33 9.60 4.90
N VAL A 153 -4.08 10.23 3.75
CA VAL A 153 -4.97 10.18 2.58
C VAL A 153 -4.15 9.91 1.34
N ALA A 154 -4.48 8.85 0.63
CA ALA A 154 -3.90 8.54 -0.67
C ALA A 154 -4.97 8.59 -1.76
N TRP A 155 -4.56 8.93 -2.98
CA TRP A 155 -5.46 8.97 -4.15
C TRP A 155 -4.74 8.56 -5.42
N VAL A 156 -5.51 8.20 -6.43
CA VAL A 156 -5.00 7.91 -7.77
C VAL A 156 -4.69 9.22 -8.47
N SER A 157 -3.42 9.45 -8.76
CA SER A 157 -2.93 10.62 -9.48
C SER A 157 -2.64 10.35 -10.96
N SER A 158 -2.43 9.08 -11.36
CA SER A 158 -2.42 8.72 -12.78
C SER A 158 -2.87 7.28 -13.02
N VAL A 159 -3.39 7.03 -14.24
CA VAL A 159 -3.65 5.70 -14.80
C VAL A 159 -3.13 5.72 -16.24
N GLY A 160 -2.15 4.85 -16.53
CA GLY A 160 -1.45 4.89 -17.82
C GLY A 160 -0.81 6.26 -18.05
N ASP A 161 -1.15 6.88 -19.16
CA ASP A 161 -0.71 8.23 -19.57
C ASP A 161 -1.69 9.35 -19.16
N ILE A 162 -2.77 9.03 -18.46
CA ILE A 162 -3.76 10.01 -17.98
C ILE A 162 -3.36 10.46 -16.59
N GLU A 163 -3.02 11.74 -16.44
CA GLU A 163 -2.62 12.34 -15.18
C GLU A 163 -3.70 13.29 -14.65
N ALA A 164 -3.94 13.24 -13.35
CA ALA A 164 -4.79 14.22 -12.67
C ALA A 164 -4.06 15.54 -12.49
N PRO A 165 -4.79 16.67 -12.50
CA PRO A 165 -4.20 17.95 -12.11
C PRO A 165 -3.73 17.89 -10.66
N GLU A 166 -2.94 18.88 -10.26
CA GLU A 166 -2.51 19.02 -8.87
C GLU A 166 -3.74 19.14 -7.94
N ILE A 167 -3.76 18.31 -6.91
CA ILE A 167 -4.82 18.26 -5.90
C ILE A 167 -4.35 19.00 -4.65
N ASP A 168 -5.21 19.81 -4.07
CA ASP A 168 -4.94 20.50 -2.81
C ASP A 168 -4.76 19.47 -1.67
N HIS A 169 -3.51 19.08 -1.45
CA HIS A 169 -3.14 18.11 -0.43
C HIS A 169 -3.39 18.60 1.00
N ALA A 170 -3.66 19.89 1.22
CA ALA A 170 -4.03 20.40 2.54
C ALA A 170 -5.49 20.09 2.90
N ARG A 171 -6.37 19.93 1.90
CA ARG A 171 -7.82 19.81 2.08
C ARG A 171 -8.39 18.45 1.69
N ILE A 172 -7.71 17.73 0.80
CA ILE A 172 -8.21 16.43 0.32
C ILE A 172 -8.61 15.51 1.46
N SER A 173 -9.80 14.95 1.40
CA SER A 173 -10.31 13.99 2.37
C SER A 173 -10.49 12.59 1.75
N ARG A 174 -10.58 11.59 2.58
CA ARG A 174 -10.87 10.22 2.15
C ARG A 174 -12.24 10.11 1.45
N SER A 175 -13.22 10.90 1.88
CA SER A 175 -14.54 10.95 1.22
C SER A 175 -14.46 11.49 -0.21
N ASP A 176 -13.60 12.48 -0.47
CA ASP A 176 -13.39 12.99 -1.82
C ASP A 176 -12.72 11.94 -2.72
N VAL A 177 -11.79 11.18 -2.17
CA VAL A 177 -11.12 10.08 -2.88
C VAL A 177 -12.09 8.95 -3.20
N ASP A 178 -12.87 8.51 -2.23
CA ASP A 178 -13.79 7.38 -2.37
C ASP A 178 -15.09 7.77 -3.13
N ALA A 179 -15.27 9.05 -3.51
CA ALA A 179 -16.41 9.51 -4.32
C ALA A 179 -16.41 8.94 -5.75
N THR A 180 -15.27 8.50 -6.28
CA THR A 180 -15.15 7.85 -7.59
C THR A 180 -14.64 6.42 -7.44
N ILE A 181 -15.07 5.52 -8.33
CA ILE A 181 -14.65 4.11 -8.30
C ILE A 181 -13.15 3.95 -8.60
N ILE A 182 -12.56 4.87 -9.35
CA ILE A 182 -11.12 4.90 -9.67
C ILE A 182 -10.29 5.55 -8.55
N ARG A 183 -10.95 6.21 -7.56
CA ARG A 183 -10.30 6.93 -6.45
C ARG A 183 -9.39 8.08 -6.88
N CYS A 184 -9.75 8.74 -7.96
CA CYS A 184 -9.19 10.02 -8.39
C CYS A 184 -10.17 11.13 -7.97
N PRO A 185 -9.76 12.13 -7.15
CA PRO A 185 -10.67 13.16 -6.64
C PRO A 185 -11.06 14.22 -7.67
N HIS A 186 -10.43 14.22 -8.86
CA HIS A 186 -10.80 15.11 -9.97
C HIS A 186 -11.77 14.40 -10.91
N ALA A 187 -13.05 14.74 -10.85
CA ALA A 187 -14.14 14.00 -11.51
C ALA A 187 -13.95 13.82 -13.03
N GLU A 188 -13.53 14.87 -13.76
CA GLU A 188 -13.32 14.78 -15.21
C GLU A 188 -12.19 13.80 -15.55
N THR A 189 -11.08 13.86 -14.80
CA THR A 189 -9.96 12.92 -15.01
C THR A 189 -10.31 11.52 -14.54
N ALA A 190 -11.08 11.38 -13.47
CA ALA A 190 -11.59 10.08 -13.01
C ALA A 190 -12.37 9.37 -14.12
N ALA A 191 -13.27 10.07 -14.82
CA ALA A 191 -14.03 9.51 -15.93
C ALA A 191 -13.13 9.03 -17.09
N LYS A 192 -12.08 9.80 -17.43
CA LYS A 192 -11.08 9.39 -18.45
C LYS A 192 -10.29 8.16 -18.01
N MET A 193 -9.88 8.10 -16.74
CA MET A 193 -9.17 6.95 -16.17
C MET A 193 -10.06 5.70 -16.14
N GLU A 194 -11.34 5.84 -15.78
CA GLU A 194 -12.32 4.74 -15.79
C GLU A 194 -12.51 4.19 -17.21
N GLN A 195 -12.62 5.07 -18.20
CA GLN A 195 -12.68 4.67 -19.60
C GLN A 195 -11.42 3.90 -20.03
N ARG A 196 -10.22 4.39 -19.68
CA ARG A 196 -8.96 3.70 -19.97
C ARG A 196 -8.91 2.30 -19.35
N VAL A 197 -9.36 2.15 -18.11
CA VAL A 197 -9.41 0.83 -17.45
C VAL A 197 -10.40 -0.10 -18.15
N ALA A 198 -11.55 0.42 -18.61
CA ALA A 198 -12.52 -0.36 -19.37
C ALA A 198 -11.94 -0.82 -20.72
N GLU A 199 -11.23 0.05 -21.45
CA GLU A 199 -10.56 -0.27 -22.71
C GLU A 199 -9.53 -1.40 -22.55
N VAL A 200 -8.66 -1.34 -21.54
CA VAL A 200 -7.66 -2.40 -21.31
C VAL A 200 -8.30 -3.70 -20.80
N LEU A 201 -9.41 -3.62 -20.07
CA LEU A 201 -10.19 -4.80 -19.66
C LEU A 201 -10.77 -5.52 -20.88
N GLU A 202 -11.37 -4.78 -21.83
CA GLU A 202 -11.91 -5.32 -23.07
C GLU A 202 -10.81 -5.95 -23.94
N ALA A 203 -9.64 -5.31 -23.98
CA ALA A 203 -8.46 -5.83 -24.67
C ALA A 203 -7.81 -7.03 -23.95
N LYS A 204 -8.33 -7.48 -22.81
CA LYS A 204 -7.74 -8.51 -21.94
C LYS A 204 -6.30 -8.18 -21.49
N ASP A 205 -5.97 -6.90 -21.38
CA ASP A 205 -4.68 -6.36 -21.00
C ASP A 205 -4.73 -5.72 -19.60
N SER A 206 -3.70 -4.98 -19.21
CA SER A 206 -3.60 -4.27 -17.95
C SER A 206 -2.88 -2.93 -18.09
N THR A 207 -3.13 -2.04 -17.15
CA THR A 207 -2.45 -0.76 -17.04
C THR A 207 -1.95 -0.51 -15.63
N GLY A 208 -0.88 0.27 -15.51
CA GLY A 208 -0.34 0.76 -14.26
C GLY A 208 -0.85 2.17 -13.94
N GLY A 209 -0.21 2.80 -12.96
CA GLY A 209 -0.49 4.17 -12.58
C GLY A 209 0.30 4.61 -11.36
N ILE A 210 -0.02 5.80 -10.86
CA ILE A 210 0.66 6.42 -9.73
C ILE A 210 -0.37 6.77 -8.64
N LEU A 211 -0.01 6.48 -7.41
CA LEU A 211 -0.69 7.00 -6.22
C LEU A 211 0.12 8.14 -5.62
N THR A 212 -0.56 9.20 -5.22
CA THR A 212 -0.05 10.23 -4.34
C THR A 212 -0.62 10.03 -2.95
N CYS A 213 0.20 10.22 -1.92
CA CYS A 213 -0.21 10.11 -0.52
C CYS A 213 0.29 11.31 0.26
N VAL A 214 -0.59 11.87 1.10
CA VAL A 214 -0.27 12.90 2.07
C VAL A 214 -0.51 12.40 3.48
N CYS A 215 0.45 12.63 4.37
CA CYS A 215 0.29 12.44 5.81
C CYS A 215 0.36 13.82 6.48
N ARG A 216 -0.76 14.26 7.06
CA ARG A 216 -0.88 15.54 7.78
C ARG A 216 -0.74 15.34 9.27
N ASN A 217 -0.34 16.38 9.98
CA ASN A 217 -0.15 16.36 11.45
C ASN A 217 0.82 15.26 11.89
N VAL A 218 1.85 15.02 11.08
CA VAL A 218 2.94 14.11 11.47
C VAL A 218 3.79 14.82 12.53
N PRO A 219 4.04 14.20 13.69
CA PRO A 219 4.93 14.78 14.71
C PRO A 219 6.30 15.15 14.15
N ILE A 220 6.89 16.23 14.62
CA ILE A 220 8.28 16.56 14.31
C ILE A 220 9.20 15.54 14.98
N GLY A 221 10.28 15.15 14.33
CA GLY A 221 11.30 14.29 14.93
C GLY A 221 11.16 12.81 14.62
N LEU A 222 10.27 12.40 13.71
CA LEU A 222 10.16 11.01 13.28
C LEU A 222 11.18 10.68 12.19
N GLY A 223 11.89 9.59 12.37
CA GLY A 223 12.98 9.15 11.49
C GLY A 223 14.35 9.39 12.12
N GLU A 224 15.37 8.78 11.53
CA GLU A 224 16.74 8.81 12.01
C GLU A 224 17.68 9.33 10.93
N PRO A 225 18.79 9.97 11.30
CA PRO A 225 19.83 10.25 10.32
C PRO A 225 20.47 8.96 9.80
N ILE A 226 21.05 9.04 8.62
CA ILE A 226 21.80 8.03 7.88
C ILE A 226 20.90 6.96 7.24
N PHE A 227 20.63 5.80 7.88
CA PHE A 227 19.98 4.66 7.19
C PHE A 227 18.47 4.56 7.44
N ASP A 228 18.01 4.90 8.63
CA ASP A 228 16.59 4.80 9.01
C ASP A 228 15.85 6.13 8.86
N LYS A 229 16.20 6.90 7.83
CA LYS A 229 15.48 8.11 7.43
C LYS A 229 14.00 7.82 7.22
N LEU A 230 13.13 8.75 7.56
CA LEU A 230 11.69 8.60 7.34
C LEU A 230 11.36 8.24 5.88
N GLU A 231 11.95 8.98 4.92
CA GLU A 231 11.75 8.68 3.49
C GLU A 231 12.31 7.32 3.08
N ALA A 232 13.41 6.87 3.66
CA ALA A 232 13.98 5.55 3.38
C ALA A 232 13.09 4.43 3.91
N ARG A 233 12.52 4.60 5.11
CA ARG A 233 11.56 3.64 5.69
C ARG A 233 10.24 3.61 4.92
N LEU A 234 9.73 4.76 4.49
CA LEU A 234 8.56 4.85 3.61
C LEU A 234 8.83 4.18 2.27
N ALA A 235 9.97 4.47 1.62
CA ALA A 235 10.36 3.84 0.35
C ALA A 235 10.47 2.31 0.48
N GLN A 236 11.11 1.81 1.52
CA GLN A 236 11.19 0.38 1.82
C GLN A 236 9.80 -0.26 1.96
N ALA A 237 8.92 0.38 2.71
CA ALA A 237 7.56 -0.10 2.93
C ALA A 237 6.77 -0.13 1.61
N MET A 238 6.80 0.96 0.83
CA MET A 238 6.08 1.07 -0.44
C MET A 238 6.62 0.14 -1.51
N LEU A 239 7.95 0.03 -1.66
CA LEU A 239 8.58 -0.88 -2.63
C LEU A 239 8.45 -2.36 -2.25
N SER A 240 8.04 -2.67 -1.03
CA SER A 240 7.69 -4.03 -0.61
C SER A 240 6.30 -4.48 -1.09
N LEU A 241 5.48 -3.58 -1.62
CA LEU A 241 4.15 -3.89 -2.15
C LEU A 241 4.23 -4.61 -3.50
N PRO A 242 3.31 -5.53 -3.78
CA PRO A 242 3.21 -6.11 -5.12
C PRO A 242 3.03 -5.04 -6.19
N ALA A 243 3.68 -5.21 -7.34
CA ALA A 243 3.62 -4.35 -8.53
C ALA A 243 4.28 -2.96 -8.40
N THR A 244 4.79 -2.56 -7.26
CA THR A 244 5.49 -1.26 -7.13
C THR A 244 6.83 -1.26 -7.84
N LYS A 245 7.19 -0.13 -8.48
CA LYS A 245 8.43 0.07 -9.24
C LYS A 245 9.09 1.42 -9.02
N GLY A 246 8.42 2.36 -8.35
CA GLY A 246 8.96 3.67 -8.08
C GLY A 246 8.40 4.27 -6.81
N PHE A 247 9.21 5.13 -6.20
CA PHE A 247 8.86 5.94 -5.04
C PHE A 247 9.56 7.28 -5.18
N ASP A 248 8.88 8.37 -4.92
CA ASP A 248 9.49 9.67 -4.69
C ASP A 248 8.78 10.43 -3.57
N ILE A 249 9.46 11.45 -3.04
CA ILE A 249 8.98 12.26 -1.92
C ILE A 249 9.21 13.75 -2.22
N GLY A 250 8.25 14.58 -1.83
CA GLY A 250 8.29 16.02 -2.09
C GLY A 250 8.39 16.30 -3.59
N SER A 251 9.35 17.13 -4.00
CA SER A 251 9.63 17.43 -5.40
C SER A 251 10.15 16.23 -6.21
N GLY A 252 10.63 15.18 -5.53
CA GLY A 252 11.08 13.94 -6.15
C GLY A 252 12.06 14.17 -7.32
N PHE A 253 11.86 13.44 -8.42
CA PHE A 253 12.67 13.59 -9.62
C PHE A 253 12.58 14.98 -10.26
N ALA A 254 11.47 15.71 -10.11
CA ALA A 254 11.32 17.06 -10.66
C ALA A 254 12.28 18.05 -9.99
N GLY A 255 12.60 17.85 -8.72
CA GLY A 255 13.55 18.67 -7.96
C GLY A 255 14.96 18.69 -8.56
N THR A 256 15.36 17.63 -9.28
CA THR A 256 16.68 17.55 -9.95
C THR A 256 16.87 18.60 -11.05
N LYS A 257 15.79 19.17 -11.55
CA LYS A 257 15.78 20.23 -12.59
C LYS A 257 15.79 21.63 -11.99
N MET A 258 15.65 21.74 -10.66
CA MET A 258 15.60 23.02 -9.95
C MET A 258 17.01 23.44 -9.49
N ARG A 259 17.21 24.75 -9.38
CA ARG A 259 18.40 25.29 -8.69
C ARG A 259 18.15 25.25 -7.18
N GLY A 260 19.22 25.16 -6.37
CA GLY A 260 19.09 25.15 -4.90
C GLY A 260 18.29 26.32 -4.34
N SER A 261 18.49 27.54 -4.90
CA SER A 261 17.71 28.73 -4.53
C SER A 261 16.21 28.66 -4.83
N GLN A 262 15.79 27.77 -5.72
CA GLN A 262 14.38 27.53 -6.06
C GLN A 262 13.81 26.36 -5.26
N HIS A 263 14.66 25.37 -4.93
CA HIS A 263 14.26 24.16 -4.22
C HIS A 263 14.24 24.35 -2.70
N ASN A 264 15.08 25.21 -2.14
CA ASN A 264 15.13 25.42 -0.70
C ASN A 264 13.79 25.90 -0.16
N ASP A 265 13.34 25.26 0.91
CA ASP A 265 12.11 25.59 1.64
C ASP A 265 12.43 26.66 2.70
N PRO A 266 12.11 27.96 2.49
CA PRO A 266 12.43 29.01 3.46
C PRO A 266 11.63 28.80 4.75
N PHE A 267 12.29 28.95 5.90
CA PHE A 267 11.60 28.88 7.19
C PHE A 267 10.72 30.11 7.43
N VAL A 268 9.61 29.89 8.09
CA VAL A 268 8.66 30.91 8.52
C VAL A 268 8.05 30.54 9.86
N GLN A 269 7.69 31.56 10.65
CA GLN A 269 6.95 31.30 11.90
C GLN A 269 5.52 30.88 11.59
N LYS A 270 5.14 29.67 12.04
CA LYS A 270 3.76 29.12 11.96
C LYS A 270 3.22 28.91 13.39
N GLY A 271 2.50 29.90 13.91
CA GLY A 271 2.04 29.88 15.30
C GLY A 271 3.23 29.87 16.29
N GLN A 272 3.34 28.84 17.12
CA GLN A 272 4.43 28.72 18.11
C GLN A 272 5.64 27.91 17.61
N ARG A 273 5.65 27.46 16.35
CA ARG A 273 6.74 26.66 15.76
C ARG A 273 7.28 27.27 14.49
N LEU A 274 8.47 26.85 14.08
CA LEU A 274 8.96 27.05 12.73
C LEU A 274 8.25 26.07 11.78
N GLY A 275 7.96 26.54 10.61
CA GLY A 275 7.51 25.75 9.46
C GLY A 275 8.19 26.27 8.21
N THR A 276 7.77 25.82 7.03
CA THR A 276 8.34 26.26 5.75
C THR A 276 7.30 26.92 4.85
N VAL A 277 7.73 27.83 3.98
CA VAL A 277 6.85 28.51 3.02
C VAL A 277 6.42 27.53 1.92
N THR A 278 7.37 26.77 1.41
CA THR A 278 7.20 25.70 0.41
C THR A 278 7.47 24.35 1.08
N ASN A 279 7.18 23.27 0.38
CA ASN A 279 7.40 21.91 0.90
C ASN A 279 8.01 21.01 -0.18
N HIS A 280 9.06 21.48 -0.84
CA HIS A 280 9.80 20.70 -1.83
C HIS A 280 10.48 19.49 -1.22
N SER A 281 10.85 19.58 0.07
CA SER A 281 11.41 18.47 0.86
C SER A 281 10.37 17.40 1.21
N GLY A 282 9.07 17.63 0.98
CA GLY A 282 8.02 16.66 1.26
C GLY A 282 7.84 16.31 2.74
N GLY A 283 8.04 17.28 3.64
CA GLY A 283 7.87 17.11 5.10
C GLY A 283 9.06 16.46 5.81
N VAL A 284 10.18 16.22 5.12
CA VAL A 284 11.35 15.53 5.66
C VAL A 284 12.63 16.30 5.37
N GLN A 285 13.42 16.56 6.41
CA GLN A 285 14.73 17.22 6.29
C GLN A 285 15.76 16.40 7.08
N GLY A 286 16.88 16.06 6.43
CA GLY A 286 17.91 15.23 7.05
C GLY A 286 17.46 13.82 7.45
N GLY A 287 16.35 13.33 6.90
CA GLY A 287 15.77 12.04 7.27
C GLY A 287 14.70 12.10 8.36
N ILE A 288 14.39 13.30 8.85
CA ILE A 288 13.56 13.52 10.03
C ILE A 288 12.36 14.40 9.64
N SER A 289 11.16 14.05 10.10
CA SER A 289 9.96 14.86 9.88
C SER A 289 10.09 16.25 10.48
N ASN A 290 9.70 17.28 9.72
CA ASN A 290 9.82 18.69 10.10
C ASN A 290 8.49 19.34 10.50
N GLY A 291 7.39 18.56 10.53
CA GLY A 291 6.05 19.02 10.89
C GLY A 291 5.24 19.57 9.70
N GLU A 292 5.82 19.69 8.52
CA GLU A 292 5.05 19.89 7.28
C GLU A 292 4.42 18.56 6.83
N PRO A 293 3.38 18.60 5.97
CA PRO A 293 2.78 17.38 5.45
C PRO A 293 3.82 16.50 4.75
N VAL A 294 3.86 15.23 5.10
CA VAL A 294 4.69 14.25 4.38
C VAL A 294 3.97 13.87 3.10
N LEU A 295 4.56 14.23 1.95
CA LEU A 295 3.97 14.05 0.63
C LEU A 295 4.87 13.17 -0.23
N PHE A 296 4.34 12.04 -0.75
CA PHE A 296 5.08 11.09 -1.56
C PHE A 296 4.21 10.44 -2.65
N ARG A 297 4.87 9.85 -3.64
CA ARG A 297 4.22 9.13 -4.74
C ARG A 297 4.76 7.71 -4.87
N VAL A 298 3.88 6.80 -5.32
CA VAL A 298 4.21 5.39 -5.53
C VAL A 298 3.76 4.96 -6.92
N ALA A 299 4.68 4.45 -7.73
CA ALA A 299 4.41 3.98 -9.08
C ALA A 299 4.16 2.47 -9.09
N PHE A 300 3.06 2.07 -9.73
CA PHE A 300 2.64 0.68 -9.92
C PHE A 300 2.74 0.31 -11.39
N LYS A 301 3.47 -0.76 -11.70
CA LYS A 301 3.52 -1.31 -13.05
C LYS A 301 2.19 -1.98 -13.42
N PRO A 302 1.90 -2.19 -14.72
CA PRO A 302 0.79 -3.02 -15.15
C PRO A 302 0.82 -4.41 -14.51
N VAL A 303 -0.34 -4.99 -14.27
CA VAL A 303 -0.48 -6.34 -13.71
C VAL A 303 0.11 -7.36 -14.68
N ALA A 304 0.96 -8.25 -14.18
CA ALA A 304 1.69 -9.20 -15.02
C ALA A 304 0.82 -10.31 -15.62
N THR A 305 -0.32 -10.63 -14.99
CA THR A 305 -1.21 -11.68 -15.47
C THR A 305 -2.31 -11.05 -16.33
N ILE A 306 -2.25 -11.27 -17.63
CA ILE A 306 -3.19 -10.74 -18.62
C ILE A 306 -3.80 -11.88 -19.46
N GLY A 307 -4.98 -11.64 -20.00
CA GLY A 307 -5.68 -12.61 -20.83
C GLY A 307 -5.29 -12.59 -22.31
N MET A 308 -4.37 -11.71 -22.72
CA MET A 308 -3.80 -11.73 -24.07
C MET A 308 -2.86 -12.92 -24.25
N MET A 309 -2.82 -13.48 -25.45
CA MET A 309 -1.82 -14.49 -25.84
C MET A 309 -0.43 -13.87 -25.84
N GLN A 310 0.52 -14.53 -25.16
CA GLN A 310 1.91 -14.10 -25.04
C GLN A 310 2.85 -15.22 -25.44
N ASP A 311 3.75 -14.96 -26.38
CA ASP A 311 4.85 -15.87 -26.69
C ASP A 311 5.85 -15.87 -25.53
N THR A 312 6.16 -17.07 -25.01
CA THR A 312 7.09 -17.25 -23.88
C THR A 312 7.73 -18.65 -23.94
N VAL A 313 8.35 -19.08 -22.86
CA VAL A 313 8.87 -20.44 -22.70
C VAL A 313 8.38 -21.05 -21.40
N ASP A 314 8.29 -22.38 -21.36
CA ASP A 314 8.07 -23.13 -20.13
C ASP A 314 9.33 -23.18 -19.25
N PHE A 315 9.26 -23.85 -18.09
CA PHE A 315 10.43 -23.99 -17.20
C PHE A 315 11.56 -24.85 -17.79
N GLU A 316 11.31 -25.64 -18.84
CA GLU A 316 12.27 -26.46 -19.56
C GLU A 316 12.86 -25.73 -20.77
N GLY A 317 12.38 -24.52 -21.09
CA GLY A 317 12.87 -23.68 -22.19
C GLY A 317 12.18 -23.95 -23.53
N ASN A 318 11.12 -24.75 -23.56
CA ASN A 318 10.34 -24.99 -24.78
C ASN A 318 9.45 -23.77 -25.09
N LYS A 319 9.36 -23.39 -26.36
CA LYS A 319 8.49 -22.31 -26.82
C LYS A 319 7.03 -22.68 -26.60
N VAL A 320 6.27 -21.78 -25.98
CA VAL A 320 4.85 -21.94 -25.68
C VAL A 320 4.11 -20.62 -25.86
N VAL A 321 2.81 -20.70 -26.12
CA VAL A 321 1.92 -19.54 -26.07
C VAL A 321 1.13 -19.62 -24.78
N LEU A 322 1.24 -18.58 -23.96
CA LEU A 322 0.50 -18.45 -22.70
C LEU A 322 -0.69 -17.53 -22.91
N GLU A 323 -1.90 -18.04 -22.69
CA GLU A 323 -3.10 -17.26 -22.44
C GLU A 323 -3.50 -17.48 -20.97
N ALA A 324 -3.22 -16.51 -20.12
CA ALA A 324 -3.49 -16.69 -18.70
C ALA A 324 -4.99 -16.62 -18.43
N LYS A 325 -5.54 -17.75 -17.98
CA LYS A 325 -6.92 -17.84 -17.47
C LYS A 325 -6.94 -17.41 -16.01
N GLY A 326 -8.00 -16.75 -15.59
CA GLY A 326 -8.18 -16.37 -14.21
C GLY A 326 -8.84 -15.00 -14.04
N ARG A 327 -9.01 -14.60 -12.77
CA ARG A 327 -9.69 -13.36 -12.36
C ARG A 327 -8.64 -12.34 -11.91
N HIS A 328 -8.25 -11.45 -12.81
CA HIS A 328 -7.22 -10.45 -12.55
C HIS A 328 -7.79 -9.03 -12.60
N ASP A 329 -7.19 -8.12 -11.86
CA ASP A 329 -7.51 -6.68 -11.97
C ASP A 329 -6.87 -6.14 -13.27
N PRO A 330 -7.59 -5.41 -14.10
CA PRO A 330 -6.98 -4.69 -15.24
C PRO A 330 -6.10 -3.54 -14.77
N CYS A 331 -6.39 -2.99 -13.59
CA CYS A 331 -5.61 -1.95 -12.92
C CYS A 331 -5.71 -2.13 -11.41
N VAL A 332 -4.56 -2.26 -10.72
CA VAL A 332 -4.54 -2.46 -9.26
C VAL A 332 -4.57 -1.16 -8.47
N VAL A 333 -4.33 -0.02 -9.14
CA VAL A 333 -4.08 1.27 -8.47
C VAL A 333 -5.22 1.69 -7.54
N PRO A 334 -6.51 1.59 -7.92
CA PRO A 334 -7.60 1.96 -7.02
C PRO A 334 -7.65 1.15 -5.72
N ARG A 335 -7.33 -0.14 -5.81
CA ARG A 335 -7.28 -1.03 -4.64
C ARG A 335 -6.03 -0.81 -3.79
N ALA A 336 -4.98 -0.25 -4.38
CA ALA A 336 -3.73 0.04 -3.68
C ALA A 336 -3.84 1.28 -2.77
N VAL A 337 -4.84 2.14 -2.95
CA VAL A 337 -5.03 3.35 -2.13
C VAL A 337 -5.03 3.03 -0.62
N PRO A 338 -5.93 2.21 -0.06
CA PRO A 338 -5.89 1.88 1.36
C PRO A 338 -4.64 1.08 1.77
N ILE A 339 -3.96 0.40 0.84
CA ILE A 339 -2.73 -0.31 1.13
C ILE A 339 -1.58 0.68 1.36
N VAL A 340 -1.46 1.71 0.53
CA VAL A 340 -0.47 2.79 0.68
C VAL A 340 -0.71 3.57 1.97
N GLU A 341 -1.97 3.93 2.27
CA GLU A 341 -2.34 4.58 3.54
C GLU A 341 -1.90 3.73 4.74
N SER A 342 -2.22 2.44 4.72
CA SER A 342 -1.87 1.52 5.80
C SER A 342 -0.35 1.34 5.96
N MET A 343 0.40 1.23 4.87
CA MET A 343 1.86 1.12 4.93
C MET A 343 2.50 2.39 5.49
N ALA A 344 1.98 3.58 5.14
CA ALA A 344 2.42 4.84 5.74
C ALA A 344 2.16 4.85 7.26
N ALA A 345 0.97 4.42 7.69
CA ALA A 345 0.60 4.32 9.10
C ALA A 345 1.54 3.39 9.88
N LEU A 346 1.88 2.21 9.31
CA LEU A 346 2.83 1.27 9.93
C LEU A 346 4.19 1.90 10.20
N VAL A 347 4.73 2.61 9.20
CA VAL A 347 6.03 3.28 9.32
C VAL A 347 5.98 4.41 10.33
N LEU A 348 4.97 5.27 10.25
CA LEU A 348 4.84 6.43 11.14
C LEU A 348 4.63 6.01 12.60
N MET A 349 3.81 4.99 12.87
CA MET A 349 3.61 4.48 14.23
C MET A 349 4.89 3.87 14.81
N ASP A 350 5.61 3.06 14.03
CA ASP A 350 6.86 2.46 14.48
C ASP A 350 7.89 3.52 14.85
N LEU A 351 8.06 4.55 14.01
CA LEU A 351 8.98 5.67 14.28
C LEU A 351 8.51 6.55 15.45
N ALA A 352 7.19 6.77 15.59
CA ALA A 352 6.65 7.53 16.72
C ALA A 352 6.87 6.81 18.06
N LEU A 353 6.69 5.48 18.10
CA LEU A 353 7.00 4.69 19.29
C LEU A 353 8.51 4.71 19.63
N GLN A 354 9.38 4.62 18.60
CA GLN A 354 10.82 4.74 18.79
C GLN A 354 11.18 6.11 19.38
N GLN A 355 10.60 7.19 18.87
CA GLN A 355 10.84 8.54 19.38
C GLN A 355 10.32 8.71 20.82
N ARG A 356 9.11 8.22 21.13
CA ARG A 356 8.58 8.22 22.51
C ARG A 356 9.49 7.48 23.49
N SER A 357 10.13 6.41 23.08
CA SER A 357 11.06 5.65 23.94
C SER A 357 12.31 6.46 24.34
N ARG A 358 12.60 7.54 23.62
CA ARG A 358 13.72 8.48 23.91
C ARG A 358 13.31 9.70 24.73
N GLY A 359 12.04 9.84 25.06
CA GLY A 359 11.55 10.86 25.98
C GLY A 359 11.28 12.24 25.38
N HIS A 360 11.29 12.38 24.05
CA HIS A 360 11.01 13.65 23.35
C HIS A 360 10.06 13.42 22.17
N VAL A 361 8.78 13.69 22.37
CA VAL A 361 7.78 14.00 21.30
C VAL A 361 6.72 14.90 21.87
#